data_743f3fd75e82776fbc21a317f422ed37
#
_entry.id   743f3fd75e82776fbc21a317f422ed37
#
_cell.length_a   1.000
_cell.length_b   1.000
_cell.length_c   1.000
_cell.angle_alpha   90.00
_cell.angle_beta   90.00
_cell.angle_gamma   90.00
#
_symmetry.space_group_name_H-M   'P 1'
#
loop_
_entity.id
_entity.type
_entity.pdbx_description
1 polymer ?
#
loop_
_entity_poly.entity_id
_entity_poly.type
_entity_poly.pdbx_seq_one_letter_code
_entity_poly.pdbx_strand_id
1 'polypeptide(L)'
;MTDLALSQTDGQSQVQPRAPLDPDHAALAAACEEGVGLATIAGIEGSFSRRLGAQLAVRSDGSVVGSLADGCLERQLATDLLALTEPCLKRYGRGSPQIDFRLPCGGGLDIWLDPAPDRMACRTAIEALEARRPASLAMPSGSPMARRGYIPALKLRIFGEGPEPEALERLAIAAGYAVDGIAKADLSLGQPSRLPVADTWTAIILLFHDHEWEAALLQEALASPAFYVGAQGGEGARVARAAQLLANGTPEEDLAQLRSPIGAVAACRTPETLALSILAEVAGAYEHLHAPA
;
A
#
# COMPACT_ATOMS: atom_id res chain seq x y z
N MET A 1 29.94 54.05 -11.29
CA MET A 1 29.09 53.24 -12.19
C MET A 1 28.80 51.96 -11.47
N THR A 2 27.61 51.89 -10.96
CA THR A 2 27.13 50.89 -9.99
C THR A 2 26.35 49.83 -10.77
N ASP A 3 26.76 48.58 -10.69
CA ASP A 3 25.97 47.48 -11.23
C ASP A 3 25.43 46.62 -10.07
N LEU A 4 24.14 46.74 -9.84
CA LEU A 4 23.38 45.90 -8.94
C LEU A 4 22.97 44.63 -9.70
N ALA A 5 23.57 43.51 -9.32
CA ALA A 5 23.06 42.20 -9.73
C ALA A 5 21.91 41.78 -8.80
N LEU A 6 20.70 41.77 -9.32
CA LEU A 6 19.52 41.21 -8.69
C LEU A 6 19.61 39.68 -8.72
N SER A 7 19.76 39.08 -7.57
CA SER A 7 19.60 37.63 -7.41
C SER A 7 18.09 37.28 -7.40
N GLN A 8 17.61 36.66 -8.49
CA GLN A 8 16.31 36.01 -8.53
C GLN A 8 16.43 34.67 -7.81
N THR A 9 15.80 34.58 -6.65
CA THR A 9 15.52 33.31 -6.00
C THR A 9 14.28 32.71 -6.65
N ASP A 10 14.49 31.84 -7.65
CA ASP A 10 13.45 30.99 -8.16
C ASP A 10 13.09 29.93 -7.10
N GLY A 11 12.02 30.19 -6.39
CA GLY A 11 11.34 29.21 -5.56
C GLY A 11 10.62 28.17 -6.43
N GLN A 12 11.37 27.22 -6.98
CA GLN A 12 10.77 26.04 -7.57
C GLN A 12 10.23 25.17 -6.43
N SER A 13 8.93 25.27 -6.21
CA SER A 13 8.17 24.27 -5.48
C SER A 13 8.37 22.93 -6.20
N GLN A 14 9.25 22.08 -5.67
CA GLN A 14 9.39 20.71 -6.13
C GLN A 14 8.08 20.00 -5.80
N VAL A 15 7.21 19.84 -6.79
CA VAL A 15 6.09 18.91 -6.73
C VAL A 15 6.72 17.53 -6.56
N GLN A 16 6.69 17.00 -5.33
CA GLN A 16 7.10 15.63 -5.08
C GLN A 16 6.29 14.72 -6.02
N PRO A 17 6.93 13.80 -6.75
CA PRO A 17 6.22 12.86 -7.58
C PRO A 17 5.23 12.10 -6.68
N ARG A 18 3.94 12.21 -7.00
CA ARG A 18 2.88 11.49 -6.28
C ARG A 18 3.23 10.01 -6.38
N ALA A 19 3.32 9.33 -5.22
CA ALA A 19 3.59 7.89 -5.20
C ALA A 19 2.59 7.18 -6.15
N PRO A 20 3.02 6.17 -6.91
CA PRO A 20 2.11 5.44 -7.76
C PRO A 20 0.99 4.87 -6.89
N LEU A 21 -0.25 5.12 -7.30
CA LEU A 21 -1.43 4.61 -6.60
C LEU A 21 -1.41 3.07 -6.64
N ASP A 22 -1.84 2.43 -5.56
CA ASP A 22 -2.22 1.01 -5.59
C ASP A 22 -3.03 0.73 -6.87
N PRO A 23 -2.75 -0.35 -7.62
CA PRO A 23 -3.43 -0.64 -8.88
C PRO A 23 -4.96 -0.65 -8.78
N ASP A 24 -5.51 -1.15 -7.65
CA ASP A 24 -6.96 -1.16 -7.41
C ASP A 24 -7.49 0.26 -7.15
N HIS A 25 -6.74 1.10 -6.44
CA HIS A 25 -7.09 2.51 -6.24
C HIS A 25 -7.00 3.31 -7.54
N ALA A 26 -6.01 3.00 -8.39
CA ALA A 26 -5.90 3.63 -9.70
C ALA A 26 -7.08 3.28 -10.61
N ALA A 27 -7.50 2.01 -10.62
CA ALA A 27 -8.68 1.56 -11.36
C ALA A 27 -9.96 2.22 -10.84
N LEU A 28 -10.13 2.29 -9.51
CA LEU A 28 -11.26 2.96 -8.87
C LEU A 28 -11.30 4.45 -9.19
N ALA A 29 -10.16 5.14 -9.15
CA ALA A 29 -10.06 6.56 -9.49
C ALA A 29 -10.44 6.82 -10.96
N ALA A 30 -9.95 5.98 -11.89
CA ALA A 30 -10.33 6.05 -13.29
C ALA A 30 -11.83 5.80 -13.49
N ALA A 31 -12.45 4.89 -12.71
CA ALA A 31 -13.87 4.62 -12.77
C ALA A 31 -14.76 5.80 -12.36
N CYS A 32 -14.20 6.87 -11.77
CA CYS A 32 -14.89 8.13 -11.52
C CYS A 32 -15.13 8.96 -12.80
N GLU A 33 -14.44 8.66 -13.90
CA GLU A 33 -14.54 9.35 -15.17
C GLU A 33 -15.72 8.80 -16.00
N GLU A 34 -16.34 9.66 -16.83
CA GLU A 34 -17.40 9.22 -17.74
C GLU A 34 -16.85 8.30 -18.85
N GLY A 35 -17.64 7.30 -19.26
CA GLY A 35 -17.24 6.36 -20.30
C GLY A 35 -16.18 5.33 -19.88
N VAL A 36 -15.82 5.30 -18.60
CA VAL A 36 -14.90 4.27 -18.07
C VAL A 36 -15.70 3.12 -17.48
N GLY A 37 -15.42 1.89 -17.93
CA GLY A 37 -15.96 0.66 -17.37
C GLY A 37 -14.99 0.03 -16.35
N LEU A 38 -15.49 -0.88 -15.52
CA LEU A 38 -14.72 -1.52 -14.45
C LEU A 38 -14.86 -3.04 -14.51
N ALA A 39 -13.74 -3.75 -14.59
CA ALA A 39 -13.66 -5.20 -14.47
C ALA A 39 -13.18 -5.55 -13.05
N THR A 40 -13.86 -6.47 -12.38
CA THR A 40 -13.54 -6.91 -11.01
C THR A 40 -13.45 -8.43 -10.95
N ILE A 41 -12.36 -8.99 -10.41
CA ILE A 41 -12.26 -10.44 -10.17
C ILE A 41 -13.27 -10.82 -9.08
N ALA A 42 -14.28 -11.57 -9.45
CA ALA A 42 -15.36 -12.03 -8.59
C ALA A 42 -15.24 -13.51 -8.18
N GLY A 43 -14.35 -14.28 -8.85
CA GLY A 43 -14.06 -15.67 -8.50
C GLY A 43 -12.73 -16.11 -9.09
N ILE A 44 -12.02 -16.97 -8.35
CA ILE A 44 -10.73 -17.56 -8.76
C ILE A 44 -10.79 -19.07 -8.59
N GLU A 45 -10.49 -19.81 -9.66
CA GLU A 45 -10.29 -21.25 -9.62
C GLU A 45 -8.82 -21.57 -9.89
N GLY A 46 -8.20 -22.27 -8.96
CA GLY A 46 -6.76 -22.57 -9.01
C GLY A 46 -5.91 -21.42 -8.41
N SER A 47 -4.67 -21.31 -8.88
CA SER A 47 -3.72 -20.28 -8.41
C SER A 47 -3.72 -19.09 -9.37
N PHE A 48 -3.80 -17.89 -8.83
CA PHE A 48 -3.71 -16.65 -9.59
C PHE A 48 -2.91 -15.58 -8.81
N SER A 49 -2.27 -14.66 -9.53
CA SER A 49 -1.35 -13.67 -8.95
C SER A 49 -2.05 -12.42 -8.40
N ARG A 50 -3.36 -12.34 -8.51
CA ARG A 50 -4.16 -11.24 -7.95
C ARG A 50 -5.19 -11.79 -6.97
N ARG A 51 -5.56 -10.95 -6.01
CA ARG A 51 -6.59 -11.29 -5.02
C ARG A 51 -7.99 -11.20 -5.61
N LEU A 52 -8.94 -11.85 -4.96
CA LEU A 52 -10.35 -11.63 -5.19
C LEU A 52 -10.68 -10.14 -4.98
N GLY A 53 -11.48 -9.57 -5.86
CA GLY A 53 -11.80 -8.15 -5.84
C GLY A 53 -10.77 -7.24 -6.53
N ALA A 54 -9.66 -7.75 -7.08
CA ALA A 54 -8.74 -6.94 -7.89
C ALA A 54 -9.44 -6.36 -9.11
N GLN A 55 -9.04 -5.14 -9.51
CA GLN A 55 -9.78 -4.35 -10.50
C GLN A 55 -8.92 -3.82 -11.64
N LEU A 56 -9.57 -3.65 -12.80
CA LEU A 56 -9.05 -2.99 -13.99
C LEU A 56 -10.12 -2.04 -14.54
N ALA A 57 -9.77 -0.79 -14.73
CA ALA A 57 -10.62 0.17 -15.42
C ALA A 57 -10.28 0.21 -16.90
N VAL A 58 -11.29 0.35 -17.76
CA VAL A 58 -11.16 0.44 -19.22
C VAL A 58 -11.79 1.73 -19.70
N ARG A 59 -11.01 2.58 -20.37
CA ARG A 59 -11.47 3.83 -20.97
C ARG A 59 -12.11 3.58 -22.33
N SER A 60 -12.86 4.54 -22.82
CA SER A 60 -13.53 4.48 -24.14
C SER A 60 -12.60 4.30 -25.34
N ASP A 61 -11.32 4.68 -25.21
CA ASP A 61 -10.28 4.48 -26.23
C ASP A 61 -9.63 3.08 -26.14
N GLY A 62 -10.05 2.23 -25.22
CA GLY A 62 -9.50 0.90 -24.96
C GLY A 62 -8.26 0.89 -24.08
N SER A 63 -7.76 2.04 -23.62
CA SER A 63 -6.67 2.09 -22.65
C SER A 63 -7.15 1.58 -21.29
N VAL A 64 -6.22 0.99 -20.53
CA VAL A 64 -6.51 0.36 -19.25
C VAL A 64 -5.78 1.07 -18.11
N VAL A 65 -6.37 1.04 -16.91
CA VAL A 65 -5.79 1.54 -15.65
C VAL A 65 -5.94 0.48 -14.58
N GLY A 66 -4.89 0.24 -13.80
CA GLY A 66 -4.81 -0.90 -12.89
C GLY A 66 -4.12 -2.09 -13.55
N SER A 67 -4.18 -3.27 -12.92
CA SER A 67 -3.59 -4.50 -13.47
C SER A 67 -4.28 -5.73 -12.89
N LEU A 68 -4.81 -6.58 -13.76
CA LEU A 68 -5.38 -7.87 -13.34
C LEU A 68 -4.50 -9.06 -13.71
N ALA A 69 -3.72 -8.97 -14.82
CA ALA A 69 -2.93 -10.08 -15.29
C ALA A 69 -1.82 -9.63 -16.25
N ASP A 70 -1.58 -10.46 -17.27
CA ASP A 70 -0.79 -10.10 -18.43
C ASP A 70 -1.64 -9.36 -19.48
N GLY A 71 -0.98 -8.70 -20.42
CA GLY A 71 -1.63 -7.88 -21.43
C GLY A 71 -2.60 -8.65 -22.37
N CYS A 72 -2.60 -10.00 -22.36
CA CYS A 72 -3.53 -10.79 -23.17
C CYS A 72 -4.94 -10.77 -22.56
N LEU A 73 -5.04 -11.07 -21.26
CA LEU A 73 -6.32 -10.98 -20.55
C LEU A 73 -6.84 -9.54 -20.53
N GLU A 74 -5.99 -8.57 -20.26
CA GLU A 74 -6.38 -7.16 -20.18
C GLU A 74 -6.93 -6.63 -21.51
N ARG A 75 -6.33 -7.00 -22.66
CA ARG A 75 -6.88 -6.66 -23.99
C ARG A 75 -8.23 -7.30 -24.25
N GLN A 76 -8.42 -8.58 -23.82
CA GLN A 76 -9.70 -9.24 -23.97
C GLN A 76 -10.77 -8.58 -23.10
N LEU A 77 -10.44 -8.22 -21.86
CA LEU A 77 -11.33 -7.49 -20.95
C LEU A 77 -11.75 -6.14 -21.54
N ALA A 78 -10.79 -5.39 -22.11
CA ALA A 78 -11.08 -4.12 -22.76
C ALA A 78 -12.05 -4.30 -23.94
N THR A 79 -11.81 -5.30 -24.81
CA THR A 79 -12.70 -5.61 -25.94
C THR A 79 -14.10 -5.98 -25.47
N ASP A 80 -14.18 -6.86 -24.47
CA ASP A 80 -15.46 -7.33 -23.96
C ASP A 80 -16.24 -6.20 -23.28
N LEU A 81 -15.59 -5.39 -22.46
CA LEU A 81 -16.22 -4.35 -21.68
C LEU A 81 -16.74 -3.21 -22.56
N LEU A 82 -16.00 -2.84 -23.62
CA LEU A 82 -16.43 -1.85 -24.61
C LEU A 82 -17.62 -2.31 -25.46
N ALA A 83 -17.84 -3.62 -25.57
CA ALA A 83 -18.98 -4.19 -26.32
C ALA A 83 -20.24 -4.32 -25.45
N LEU A 84 -20.16 -4.12 -24.14
CA LEU A 84 -21.27 -4.28 -23.20
C LEU A 84 -22.07 -2.99 -23.04
N THR A 85 -23.38 -3.15 -22.86
CA THR A 85 -24.31 -2.08 -22.45
C THR A 85 -24.83 -2.28 -21.03
N GLU A 86 -24.75 -3.51 -20.51
CA GLU A 86 -25.23 -3.88 -19.17
C GLU A 86 -24.16 -4.72 -18.45
N PRO A 87 -24.10 -4.64 -17.11
CA PRO A 87 -23.16 -5.43 -16.33
C PRO A 87 -23.40 -6.94 -16.46
N CYS A 88 -22.33 -7.74 -16.50
CA CYS A 88 -22.44 -9.19 -16.54
C CYS A 88 -21.25 -9.88 -15.86
N LEU A 89 -21.46 -11.13 -15.44
CA LEU A 89 -20.40 -12.03 -15.01
C LEU A 89 -19.89 -12.83 -16.21
N LYS A 90 -18.57 -12.81 -16.46
CA LYS A 90 -17.95 -13.56 -17.54
C LYS A 90 -16.83 -14.45 -17.04
N ARG A 91 -16.78 -15.69 -17.55
CA ARG A 91 -15.73 -16.67 -17.23
C ARG A 91 -14.59 -16.59 -18.23
N TYR A 92 -13.33 -16.56 -17.75
CA TYR A 92 -12.10 -16.60 -18.53
C TYR A 92 -11.22 -17.77 -18.09
N GLY A 93 -10.46 -18.35 -19.03
CA GLY A 93 -9.62 -19.52 -18.75
C GLY A 93 -10.40 -20.82 -18.61
N ARG A 94 -10.07 -21.64 -17.61
CA ARG A 94 -10.72 -22.94 -17.41
C ARG A 94 -12.23 -22.79 -17.25
N GLY A 95 -12.99 -23.56 -18.01
CA GLY A 95 -14.45 -23.51 -17.99
C GLY A 95 -15.06 -22.34 -18.75
N SER A 96 -14.27 -21.52 -19.45
CA SER A 96 -14.77 -20.50 -20.36
C SER A 96 -15.45 -21.17 -21.58
N PRO A 97 -16.57 -20.62 -22.08
CA PRO A 97 -17.16 -21.03 -23.34
C PRO A 97 -16.27 -20.67 -24.55
N GLN A 98 -15.32 -19.76 -24.40
CA GLN A 98 -14.33 -19.40 -25.41
C GLN A 98 -13.16 -20.37 -25.36
N ILE A 99 -13.13 -21.35 -26.27
CA ILE A 99 -12.20 -22.47 -26.29
C ILE A 99 -10.73 -22.02 -26.44
N ASP A 100 -10.48 -20.91 -27.12
CA ASP A 100 -9.15 -20.44 -27.45
C ASP A 100 -8.50 -19.53 -26.36
N PHE A 101 -9.23 -19.19 -25.30
CA PHE A 101 -8.70 -18.34 -24.25
C PHE A 101 -8.25 -19.16 -23.04
N ARG A 102 -6.97 -19.57 -23.05
CA ARG A 102 -6.36 -20.29 -21.92
C ARG A 102 -5.48 -19.33 -21.10
N LEU A 103 -5.72 -19.29 -19.79
CA LEU A 103 -4.79 -18.61 -18.89
C LEU A 103 -3.49 -19.44 -18.76
N PRO A 104 -2.30 -18.81 -18.79
CA PRO A 104 -1.01 -19.51 -18.65
C PRO A 104 -0.92 -20.37 -17.38
N CYS A 105 -1.57 -19.94 -16.29
CA CYS A 105 -1.64 -20.69 -15.01
C CYS A 105 -2.58 -21.91 -15.06
N GLY A 106 -3.33 -22.13 -16.15
CA GLY A 106 -4.30 -23.20 -16.28
C GLY A 106 -5.53 -23.08 -15.39
N GLY A 107 -5.69 -21.96 -14.68
CA GLY A 107 -6.82 -21.64 -13.81
C GLY A 107 -8.01 -21.03 -14.55
N GLY A 108 -9.05 -20.66 -13.80
CA GLY A 108 -10.22 -19.95 -14.30
C GLY A 108 -10.54 -18.72 -13.44
N LEU A 109 -11.07 -17.68 -14.07
CA LEU A 109 -11.47 -16.44 -13.43
C LEU A 109 -12.93 -16.14 -13.77
N ASP A 110 -13.70 -15.82 -12.75
CA ASP A 110 -14.99 -15.17 -12.90
C ASP A 110 -14.79 -13.66 -12.73
N ILE A 111 -15.06 -12.90 -13.78
CA ILE A 111 -14.84 -11.45 -13.78
C ILE A 111 -16.18 -10.76 -13.95
N TRP A 112 -16.51 -9.88 -13.02
CA TRP A 112 -17.63 -8.97 -13.13
C TRP A 112 -17.25 -7.81 -14.02
N LEU A 113 -17.96 -7.63 -15.12
CA LEU A 113 -17.77 -6.55 -16.08
C LEU A 113 -18.90 -5.55 -15.91
N ASP A 114 -18.57 -4.31 -15.56
CA ASP A 114 -19.51 -3.20 -15.40
C ASP A 114 -19.14 -2.05 -16.34
N PRO A 115 -19.87 -1.86 -17.44
CA PRO A 115 -19.58 -0.80 -18.41
C PRO A 115 -19.91 0.61 -17.87
N ALA A 116 -20.72 0.72 -16.81
CA ALA A 116 -21.17 1.99 -16.27
C ALA A 116 -21.26 1.97 -14.73
N PRO A 117 -20.12 1.80 -14.02
CA PRO A 117 -20.11 1.76 -12.55
C PRO A 117 -20.67 3.04 -11.94
N ASP A 118 -21.22 2.93 -10.71
CA ASP A 118 -21.73 4.09 -9.98
C ASP A 118 -20.57 5.07 -9.66
N ARG A 119 -20.47 6.11 -10.44
CA ARG A 119 -19.42 7.11 -10.37
C ARG A 119 -19.41 7.90 -9.07
N MET A 120 -20.59 8.15 -8.50
CA MET A 120 -20.70 8.85 -7.22
C MET A 120 -20.18 7.97 -6.10
N ALA A 121 -20.54 6.70 -6.08
CA ALA A 121 -20.01 5.73 -5.12
C ALA A 121 -18.48 5.57 -5.29
N CYS A 122 -17.95 5.53 -6.51
CA CYS A 122 -16.51 5.49 -6.76
C CYS A 122 -15.80 6.74 -6.19
N ARG A 123 -16.33 7.95 -6.42
CA ARG A 123 -15.76 9.20 -5.86
C ARG A 123 -15.77 9.19 -4.34
N THR A 124 -16.90 8.85 -3.73
CA THR A 124 -17.00 8.74 -2.27
C THR A 124 -15.99 7.76 -1.71
N ALA A 125 -15.77 6.63 -2.39
CA ALA A 125 -14.77 5.65 -1.97
C ALA A 125 -13.34 6.20 -2.09
N ILE A 126 -12.98 6.88 -3.17
CA ILE A 126 -11.67 7.53 -3.32
C ILE A 126 -11.45 8.60 -2.27
N GLU A 127 -12.44 9.48 -2.02
CA GLU A 127 -12.36 10.52 -0.97
C GLU A 127 -12.14 9.90 0.43
N ALA A 128 -12.78 8.79 0.72
CA ALA A 128 -12.56 8.07 1.97
C ALA A 128 -11.13 7.52 2.08
N LEU A 129 -10.61 6.92 1.00
CA LEU A 129 -9.23 6.38 0.97
C LEU A 129 -8.17 7.48 1.07
N GLU A 130 -8.38 8.63 0.42
CA GLU A 130 -7.51 9.82 0.55
C GLU A 130 -7.53 10.37 1.97
N ALA A 131 -8.69 10.32 2.64
CA ALA A 131 -8.85 10.65 4.06
C ALA A 131 -8.38 9.53 5.01
N ARG A 132 -7.66 8.53 4.50
CA ARG A 132 -7.12 7.39 5.27
C ARG A 132 -8.19 6.58 5.99
N ARG A 133 -9.39 6.45 5.39
CA ARG A 133 -10.50 5.64 5.89
C ARG A 133 -10.82 4.51 4.92
N PRO A 134 -11.14 3.29 5.41
CA PRO A 134 -11.57 2.21 4.53
C PRO A 134 -12.87 2.58 3.81
N ALA A 135 -13.03 2.02 2.62
CA ALA A 135 -14.19 2.25 1.76
C ALA A 135 -14.75 0.93 1.22
N SER A 136 -15.95 0.98 0.67
CA SER A 136 -16.51 -0.16 -0.04
C SER A 136 -17.49 0.29 -1.12
N LEU A 137 -17.50 -0.43 -2.23
CA LEU A 137 -18.53 -0.33 -3.26
C LEU A 137 -19.54 -1.47 -3.10
N ALA A 138 -20.83 -1.14 -3.19
CA ALA A 138 -21.86 -2.14 -3.40
C ALA A 138 -21.68 -2.70 -4.82
N MET A 139 -21.71 -4.00 -4.96
CA MET A 139 -21.68 -4.63 -6.28
C MET A 139 -23.10 -4.71 -6.84
N PRO A 140 -23.27 -4.55 -8.16
CA PRO A 140 -24.57 -4.63 -8.79
C PRO A 140 -25.26 -6.00 -8.59
N SER A 141 -26.59 -6.02 -8.71
CA SER A 141 -27.37 -7.26 -8.63
C SER A 141 -26.90 -8.28 -9.68
N GLY A 142 -26.68 -9.51 -9.24
CA GLY A 142 -26.14 -10.59 -10.08
C GLY A 142 -24.62 -10.79 -9.94
N SER A 143 -23.90 -9.88 -9.27
CA SER A 143 -22.53 -10.14 -8.87
C SER A 143 -22.47 -11.22 -7.77
N PRO A 144 -21.51 -12.17 -7.83
CA PRO A 144 -21.30 -13.13 -6.75
C PRO A 144 -20.74 -12.48 -5.47
N MET A 145 -20.20 -11.28 -5.57
CA MET A 145 -19.75 -10.45 -4.44
C MET A 145 -20.83 -9.42 -4.12
N ALA A 146 -21.24 -9.32 -2.87
CA ALA A 146 -22.18 -8.27 -2.44
C ALA A 146 -21.50 -6.87 -2.33
N ARG A 147 -20.21 -6.85 -1.98
CA ARG A 147 -19.44 -5.62 -1.76
C ARG A 147 -17.97 -5.84 -2.10
N ARG A 148 -17.33 -4.82 -2.64
CA ARG A 148 -15.86 -4.73 -2.79
C ARG A 148 -15.32 -3.76 -1.74
N GLY A 149 -14.55 -4.28 -0.77
CA GLY A 149 -13.90 -3.47 0.26
C GLY A 149 -12.53 -2.95 -0.20
N TYR A 150 -12.17 -1.74 0.22
CA TYR A 150 -10.86 -1.12 -0.02
C TYR A 150 -10.28 -0.65 1.31
N ILE A 151 -8.97 -0.75 1.45
CA ILE A 151 -8.23 -0.18 2.56
C ILE A 151 -7.27 0.91 2.06
N PRO A 152 -6.98 1.95 2.84
CA PRO A 152 -6.00 2.97 2.49
C PRO A 152 -4.63 2.37 2.17
N ALA A 153 -3.92 2.96 1.21
CA ALA A 153 -2.61 2.49 0.80
C ALA A 153 -1.61 2.44 1.96
N LEU A 154 -0.71 1.44 1.95
CA LEU A 154 0.38 1.33 2.91
C LEU A 154 1.21 2.62 2.96
N LYS A 155 1.46 3.10 4.18
CA LYS A 155 2.37 4.20 4.46
C LYS A 155 3.46 3.73 5.41
N LEU A 156 4.72 4.05 5.11
CA LEU A 156 5.84 3.82 5.99
C LEU A 156 6.24 5.13 6.66
N ARG A 157 6.36 5.12 7.98
CA ARG A 157 6.97 6.19 8.77
C ARG A 157 8.31 5.68 9.30
N ILE A 158 9.40 6.26 8.80
CA ILE A 158 10.75 5.77 9.02
C ILE A 158 11.52 6.79 9.85
N PHE A 159 11.95 6.39 11.02
CA PHE A 159 12.79 7.19 11.91
C PHE A 159 14.22 6.65 11.87
N GLY A 160 15.20 7.52 11.73
CA GLY A 160 16.59 7.11 11.79
C GLY A 160 17.55 8.09 11.13
N GLU A 161 18.80 7.66 11.02
CA GLU A 161 19.85 8.36 10.30
C GLU A 161 20.83 7.36 9.69
N GLY A 162 21.47 7.76 8.58
CA GLY A 162 22.47 6.95 7.91
C GLY A 162 21.90 6.12 6.74
N PRO A 163 22.67 5.12 6.29
CA PRO A 163 22.37 4.43 5.04
C PRO A 163 21.16 3.49 5.11
N GLU A 164 20.79 2.98 6.30
CA GLU A 164 19.69 2.02 6.44
C GLU A 164 18.31 2.68 6.16
N PRO A 165 17.91 3.79 6.83
CA PRO A 165 16.67 4.47 6.50
C PRO A 165 16.67 4.99 5.06
N GLU A 166 17.77 5.54 4.55
CA GLU A 166 17.87 6.01 3.15
C GLU A 166 17.64 4.87 2.14
N ALA A 167 18.20 3.68 2.39
CA ALA A 167 17.97 2.52 1.53
C ALA A 167 16.52 2.07 1.56
N LEU A 168 15.89 2.04 2.76
CA LEU A 168 14.49 1.66 2.91
C LEU A 168 13.55 2.66 2.23
N GLU A 169 13.78 3.96 2.39
CA GLU A 169 13.00 5.01 1.73
C GLU A 169 13.05 4.87 0.20
N ARG A 170 14.25 4.73 -0.38
CA ARG A 170 14.42 4.54 -1.83
C ARG A 170 13.66 3.32 -2.34
N LEU A 171 13.77 2.18 -1.65
CA LEU A 171 13.11 0.95 -2.05
C LEU A 171 11.59 1.03 -1.89
N ALA A 172 11.10 1.61 -0.80
CA ALA A 172 9.67 1.79 -0.55
C ALA A 172 9.03 2.70 -1.60
N ILE A 173 9.67 3.83 -1.94
CA ILE A 173 9.22 4.74 -2.99
C ILE A 173 9.23 4.03 -4.36
N ALA A 174 10.29 3.28 -4.68
CA ALA A 174 10.37 2.52 -5.93
C ALA A 174 9.29 1.42 -6.03
N ALA A 175 8.89 0.85 -4.89
CA ALA A 175 7.78 -0.10 -4.81
C ALA A 175 6.39 0.55 -4.83
N GLY A 176 6.31 1.90 -4.83
CA GLY A 176 5.05 2.64 -4.91
C GLY A 176 4.41 2.97 -3.56
N TYR A 177 5.10 2.78 -2.46
CA TYR A 177 4.58 3.10 -1.12
C TYR A 177 4.81 4.58 -0.76
N ALA A 178 3.88 5.11 0.03
CA ALA A 178 4.04 6.43 0.64
C ALA A 178 5.03 6.35 1.81
N VAL A 179 5.95 7.33 1.89
CA VAL A 179 6.99 7.36 2.92
C VAL A 179 7.01 8.72 3.63
N ASP A 180 7.04 8.68 4.97
CA ASP A 180 7.43 9.79 5.84
C ASP A 180 8.82 9.44 6.41
N GLY A 181 9.88 9.99 5.86
CA GLY A 181 11.23 9.91 6.42
C GLY A 181 11.44 10.99 7.47
N ILE A 182 11.83 10.63 8.69
CA ILE A 182 12.08 11.54 9.79
C ILE A 182 13.53 11.37 10.25
N ALA A 183 14.35 12.37 9.95
CA ALA A 183 15.75 12.37 10.35
C ALA A 183 15.91 12.66 11.86
N LYS A 184 16.99 12.17 12.44
CA LYS A 184 17.37 12.46 13.84
C LYS A 184 17.42 13.96 14.15
N ALA A 185 17.80 14.78 13.15
CA ALA A 185 17.88 16.23 13.30
C ALA A 185 16.50 16.90 13.54
N ASP A 186 15.41 16.25 13.14
CA ASP A 186 14.04 16.73 13.32
C ASP A 186 13.40 16.30 14.65
N LEU A 187 14.16 15.56 15.46
CA LEU A 187 13.71 14.97 16.72
C LEU A 187 14.40 15.62 17.93
N SER A 188 13.85 15.36 19.11
CA SER A 188 14.44 15.73 20.39
C SER A 188 14.66 14.48 21.24
N LEU A 189 15.86 14.27 21.75
CA LEU A 189 16.21 13.10 22.55
C LEU A 189 15.24 12.93 23.75
N GLY A 190 14.73 11.73 23.92
CA GLY A 190 13.81 11.39 25.01
C GLY A 190 12.43 12.01 24.93
N GLN A 191 12.06 12.60 23.77
CA GLN A 191 10.75 13.20 23.55
C GLN A 191 9.98 12.43 22.44
N PRO A 192 8.62 12.43 22.48
CA PRO A 192 7.81 11.93 21.37
C PRO A 192 8.02 12.77 20.10
N SER A 193 7.65 12.22 18.96
CA SER A 193 7.93 12.81 17.64
C SER A 193 7.20 14.12 17.36
N ARG A 194 6.09 14.40 18.06
CA ARG A 194 5.15 15.52 17.81
C ARG A 194 4.48 15.44 16.42
N LEU A 195 4.57 14.30 15.73
CA LEU A 195 3.89 14.07 14.47
C LEU A 195 2.42 13.70 14.72
N PRO A 196 1.55 13.82 13.71
CA PRO A 196 0.20 13.27 13.80
C PRO A 196 0.23 11.78 14.15
N VAL A 197 -0.70 11.34 15.00
CA VAL A 197 -0.83 9.92 15.38
C VAL A 197 -0.95 9.06 14.12
N ALA A 198 -0.18 7.99 14.08
CA ALA A 198 -0.22 7.04 12.97
C ALA A 198 -1.59 6.32 12.94
N ASP A 199 -2.10 6.09 11.75
CA ASP A 199 -3.34 5.33 11.54
C ASP A 199 -3.08 3.82 11.41
N THR A 200 -4.15 3.04 11.33
CA THR A 200 -4.12 1.57 11.18
C THR A 200 -3.51 1.07 9.86
N TRP A 201 -3.15 1.96 8.94
CA TRP A 201 -2.55 1.64 7.64
C TRP A 201 -1.10 2.12 7.54
N THR A 202 -0.53 2.51 8.69
CA THR A 202 0.83 3.01 8.79
C THR A 202 1.73 1.97 9.48
N ALA A 203 2.89 1.71 8.88
CA ALA A 203 3.99 0.98 9.51
C ALA A 203 4.99 1.98 10.09
N ILE A 204 5.36 1.82 11.36
CA ILE A 204 6.37 2.65 12.04
C ILE A 204 7.65 1.84 12.18
N ILE A 205 8.76 2.41 11.71
CA ILE A 205 10.06 1.74 11.59
C ILE A 205 11.14 2.62 12.20
N LEU A 206 11.89 2.09 13.18
CA LEU A 206 12.98 2.78 13.83
C LEU A 206 14.32 2.13 13.44
N LEU A 207 15.20 2.91 12.80
CA LEU A 207 16.50 2.50 12.30
C LEU A 207 17.61 3.37 12.90
N PHE A 208 17.73 3.34 14.23
CA PHE A 208 18.80 4.03 14.95
C PHE A 208 19.91 3.07 15.35
N HIS A 209 21.16 3.50 15.26
CA HIS A 209 22.30 2.81 15.87
C HIS A 209 22.44 3.18 17.35
N ASP A 210 21.99 4.38 17.70
CA ASP A 210 21.97 4.91 19.06
C ASP A 210 20.57 4.72 19.66
N HIS A 211 20.41 3.66 20.46
CA HIS A 211 19.13 3.25 21.02
C HIS A 211 18.54 4.23 22.07
N GLU A 212 19.30 5.24 22.50
CA GLU A 212 18.76 6.27 23.42
C GLU A 212 17.62 7.08 22.78
N TRP A 213 17.57 7.14 21.43
CA TRP A 213 16.52 7.84 20.68
C TRP A 213 15.20 7.07 20.61
N GLU A 214 15.21 5.77 20.87
CA GLU A 214 14.08 4.89 20.55
C GLU A 214 12.97 4.92 21.60
N ALA A 215 13.30 5.03 22.89
CA ALA A 215 12.33 4.73 23.96
C ALA A 215 11.05 5.57 23.88
N ALA A 216 11.15 6.90 23.76
CA ALA A 216 9.98 7.77 23.68
C ALA A 216 9.20 7.58 22.37
N LEU A 217 9.91 7.37 21.24
CA LEU A 217 9.30 7.12 19.94
C LEU A 217 8.59 5.77 19.89
N LEU A 218 9.14 4.73 20.51
CA LEU A 218 8.51 3.41 20.59
C LEU A 218 7.28 3.44 21.50
N GLN A 219 7.31 4.16 22.63
CA GLN A 219 6.12 4.33 23.47
C GLN A 219 4.99 5.02 22.70
N GLU A 220 5.30 6.09 21.96
CA GLU A 220 4.35 6.77 21.08
C GLU A 220 3.82 5.83 19.98
N ALA A 221 4.71 5.08 19.33
CA ALA A 221 4.37 4.15 18.26
C ALA A 221 3.45 3.01 18.74
N LEU A 222 3.81 2.38 19.87
CA LEU A 222 3.03 1.27 20.45
C LEU A 222 1.67 1.72 21.02
N ALA A 223 1.55 2.97 21.44
CA ALA A 223 0.27 3.55 21.85
C ALA A 223 -0.61 3.98 20.66
N SER A 224 -0.09 3.96 19.44
CA SER A 224 -0.83 4.32 18.22
C SER A 224 -1.55 3.11 17.63
N PRO A 225 -2.57 3.31 16.76
CA PRO A 225 -3.21 2.22 16.05
C PRO A 225 -2.39 1.67 14.85
N ALA A 226 -1.11 2.02 14.70
CA ALA A 226 -0.26 1.52 13.63
C ALA A 226 -0.28 -0.01 13.56
N PHE A 227 -0.47 -0.57 12.36
CA PHE A 227 -0.56 -2.03 12.21
C PHE A 227 0.79 -2.74 12.40
N TYR A 228 1.88 -2.00 12.33
CA TYR A 228 3.23 -2.54 12.42
C TYR A 228 4.15 -1.53 13.11
N VAL A 229 4.87 -2.00 14.12
CA VAL A 229 5.93 -1.23 14.80
C VAL A 229 7.17 -2.11 14.85
N GLY A 230 8.28 -1.62 14.30
CA GLY A 230 9.52 -2.39 14.23
C GLY A 230 10.77 -1.56 14.51
N ALA A 231 11.78 -2.19 15.11
CA ALA A 231 13.04 -1.55 15.41
C ALA A 231 14.23 -2.46 15.10
N GLN A 232 15.30 -1.86 14.53
CA GLN A 232 16.52 -2.60 14.21
C GLN A 232 17.31 -2.95 15.47
N GLY A 233 18.21 -3.91 15.36
CA GLY A 233 19.13 -4.33 16.41
C GLY A 233 19.15 -5.83 16.61
N GLY A 234 20.22 -6.35 17.20
CA GLY A 234 20.34 -7.77 17.54
C GLY A 234 19.57 -8.12 18.82
N GLU A 235 19.73 -9.39 19.25
CA GLU A 235 19.04 -9.94 20.43
C GLU A 235 19.33 -9.12 21.72
N GLY A 236 20.59 -8.66 21.91
CA GLY A 236 20.93 -7.81 23.05
C GLY A 236 20.17 -6.49 23.07
N ALA A 237 20.03 -5.83 21.91
CA ALA A 237 19.26 -4.60 21.78
C ALA A 237 17.76 -4.85 22.04
N ARG A 238 17.21 -5.97 21.57
CA ARG A 238 15.84 -6.39 21.84
C ARG A 238 15.56 -6.51 23.33
N VAL A 239 16.41 -7.22 24.06
CA VAL A 239 16.26 -7.43 25.52
C VAL A 239 16.36 -6.10 26.27
N ALA A 240 17.37 -5.28 25.98
CA ALA A 240 17.56 -3.98 26.62
C ALA A 240 16.39 -3.03 26.35
N ARG A 241 15.90 -2.98 25.12
CA ARG A 241 14.74 -2.18 24.70
C ARG A 241 13.46 -2.60 25.43
N ALA A 242 13.18 -3.89 25.51
CA ALA A 242 12.01 -4.41 26.21
C ALA A 242 12.07 -4.06 27.71
N ALA A 243 13.21 -4.23 28.35
CA ALA A 243 13.40 -3.86 29.75
C ALA A 243 13.20 -2.36 30.00
N GLN A 244 13.71 -1.50 29.11
CA GLN A 244 13.55 -0.05 29.22
C GLN A 244 12.09 0.38 29.03
N LEU A 245 11.38 -0.18 28.03
CA LEU A 245 9.98 0.13 27.78
C LEU A 245 9.09 -0.29 28.95
N LEU A 246 9.31 -1.48 29.52
CA LEU A 246 8.63 -1.92 30.74
C LEU A 246 8.89 -0.98 31.94
N ALA A 247 10.15 -0.60 32.14
CA ALA A 247 10.51 0.34 33.22
C ALA A 247 9.85 1.72 33.03
N ASN A 248 9.58 2.12 31.80
CA ASN A 248 8.86 3.34 31.45
C ASN A 248 7.33 3.19 31.48
N GLY A 249 6.80 2.02 31.88
CA GLY A 249 5.38 1.79 32.04
C GLY A 249 4.63 1.34 30.78
N THR A 250 5.33 0.92 29.71
CA THR A 250 4.69 0.32 28.53
C THR A 250 4.09 -1.04 28.93
N PRO A 251 2.79 -1.33 28.64
CA PRO A 251 2.17 -2.61 28.94
C PRO A 251 2.89 -3.76 28.21
N GLU A 252 2.96 -4.93 28.85
CA GLU A 252 3.59 -6.11 28.26
C GLU A 252 2.87 -6.58 26.99
N GLU A 253 1.57 -6.41 26.93
CA GLU A 253 0.74 -6.70 25.74
C GLU A 253 1.10 -5.84 24.52
N ASP A 254 1.47 -4.57 24.75
CA ASP A 254 1.92 -3.68 23.67
C ASP A 254 3.31 -4.07 23.16
N LEU A 255 4.19 -4.56 24.06
CA LEU A 255 5.51 -5.05 23.67
C LEU A 255 5.44 -6.28 22.76
N ALA A 256 4.40 -7.09 22.87
CA ALA A 256 4.20 -8.24 21.99
C ALA A 256 3.97 -7.83 20.52
N GLN A 257 3.57 -6.58 20.28
CA GLN A 257 3.36 -6.03 18.93
C GLN A 257 4.68 -5.54 18.30
N LEU A 258 5.73 -5.30 19.11
CA LEU A 258 7.02 -4.81 18.61
C LEU A 258 7.79 -5.89 17.86
N ARG A 259 8.10 -5.64 16.60
CA ARG A 259 9.00 -6.45 15.77
C ARG A 259 10.45 -6.05 16.04
N SER A 260 11.16 -6.89 16.78
CA SER A 260 12.55 -6.66 17.16
C SER A 260 13.27 -8.00 17.37
N PRO A 261 14.28 -8.33 16.59
CA PRO A 261 14.79 -7.61 15.42
C PRO A 261 13.77 -7.46 14.30
N ILE A 262 13.84 -6.34 13.57
CA ILE A 262 12.99 -6.07 12.41
C ILE A 262 13.51 -6.81 11.16
N GLY A 263 12.61 -7.25 10.30
CA GLY A 263 12.90 -7.81 8.98
C GLY A 263 12.75 -9.33 8.90
N ALA A 264 12.31 -9.82 7.75
CA ALA A 264 12.05 -11.23 7.47
C ALA A 264 13.32 -12.07 7.32
N VAL A 265 14.47 -11.44 7.02
CA VAL A 265 15.76 -12.11 6.81
C VAL A 265 16.70 -11.83 7.99
N ALA A 266 17.14 -12.89 8.66
CA ALA A 266 18.08 -12.74 9.76
C ALA A 266 19.49 -12.33 9.28
N ALA A 267 20.20 -11.58 10.12
CA ALA A 267 21.61 -11.24 9.95
C ALA A 267 21.95 -10.54 8.61
N CYS A 268 21.13 -9.57 8.20
CA CYS A 268 21.48 -8.68 7.08
C CYS A 268 22.81 -7.98 7.31
N ARG A 269 23.62 -7.83 6.25
CA ARG A 269 24.99 -7.30 6.33
C ARG A 269 25.17 -5.99 5.56
N THR A 270 24.17 -5.58 4.77
CA THR A 270 24.16 -4.32 4.03
C THR A 270 22.86 -3.58 4.27
N PRO A 271 22.84 -2.24 4.16
CA PRO A 271 21.63 -1.43 4.26
C PRO A 271 20.55 -1.87 3.27
N GLU A 272 20.93 -2.22 2.05
CA GLU A 272 19.99 -2.65 1.01
C GLU A 272 19.34 -4.00 1.36
N THR A 273 20.12 -4.96 1.89
CA THR A 273 19.55 -6.26 2.29
C THR A 273 18.61 -6.10 3.48
N LEU A 274 18.97 -5.25 4.44
CA LEU A 274 18.09 -4.93 5.57
C LEU A 274 16.80 -4.24 5.08
N ALA A 275 16.92 -3.27 4.20
CA ALA A 275 15.77 -2.56 3.63
C ALA A 275 14.81 -3.48 2.88
N LEU A 276 15.33 -4.39 2.04
CA LEU A 276 14.54 -5.43 1.37
C LEU A 276 13.84 -6.35 2.38
N SER A 277 14.57 -6.77 3.41
CA SER A 277 14.06 -7.65 4.48
C SER A 277 12.90 -6.99 5.24
N ILE A 278 13.06 -5.72 5.62
CA ILE A 278 12.03 -4.93 6.30
C ILE A 278 10.82 -4.74 5.38
N LEU A 279 11.04 -4.32 4.14
CA LEU A 279 9.96 -4.05 3.21
C LEU A 279 9.13 -5.30 2.91
N ALA A 280 9.78 -6.46 2.78
CA ALA A 280 9.08 -7.75 2.58
C ALA A 280 8.22 -8.12 3.80
N GLU A 281 8.72 -7.92 5.03
CA GLU A 281 7.96 -8.19 6.25
C GLU A 281 6.76 -7.27 6.40
N VAL A 282 6.96 -5.96 6.20
CA VAL A 282 5.90 -4.94 6.29
C VAL A 282 4.84 -5.15 5.22
N ALA A 283 5.25 -5.39 3.97
CA ALA A 283 4.31 -5.66 2.87
C ALA A 283 3.49 -6.93 3.14
N GLY A 284 4.13 -7.99 3.63
CA GLY A 284 3.43 -9.22 4.02
C GLY A 284 2.42 -8.98 5.14
N ALA A 285 2.78 -8.22 6.17
CA ALA A 285 1.86 -7.85 7.24
C ALA A 285 0.68 -7.00 6.74
N TYR A 286 0.94 -6.06 5.82
CA TYR A 286 -0.10 -5.23 5.22
C TYR A 286 -1.09 -6.05 4.36
N GLU A 287 -0.60 -7.04 3.60
CA GLU A 287 -1.47 -7.92 2.80
C GLU A 287 -2.49 -8.67 3.67
N HIS A 288 -2.17 -8.98 4.93
CA HIS A 288 -3.11 -9.62 5.85
C HIS A 288 -4.24 -8.70 6.35
N LEU A 289 -4.12 -7.38 6.16
CA LEU A 289 -5.17 -6.42 6.51
C LEU A 289 -6.31 -6.39 5.48
N HIS A 290 -6.07 -6.91 4.26
CA HIS A 290 -7.13 -7.06 3.29
C HIS A 290 -8.10 -8.15 3.74
N ALA A 291 -9.33 -7.76 4.11
CA ALA A 291 -10.37 -8.72 4.44
C ALA A 291 -10.59 -9.68 3.24
N PRO A 292 -10.81 -10.97 3.48
CA PRO A 292 -11.30 -11.85 2.43
C PRO A 292 -12.61 -11.28 1.90
N ALA A 293 -12.72 -11.25 0.57
CA ALA A 293 -13.89 -10.74 -0.12
C ALA A 293 -15.12 -11.62 0.09
#